data_9f31b800ee254a7203d2163dd0bac0a5
#
_entry.id   9f31b800ee254a7203d2163dd0bac0a5
#
_cell.length_a   1.000
_cell.length_b   1.000
_cell.length_c   1.000
_cell.angle_alpha   90.00
_cell.angle_beta   90.00
_cell.angle_gamma   90.00
#
_symmetry.space_group_name_H-M   'P 1'
#
loop_
_entity.id
_entity.type
_entity.pdbx_description
1 polymer ?
#
loop_
_entity_poly.entity_id
_entity_poly.type
_entity_poly.pdbx_seq_one_letter_code
_entity_poly.pdbx_strand_id
1 'polypeptide(L)'
;AFNGQFSHNNDYNRFAVDIAMNVGTYLTAVRAGTVVWVKDDYHMSGRTNYFLDKANVIKVLHDDGTFSSYAHILMDTAIVKEGDSVAVGDKLARSGSSGFSTGPHLHFSVIKNSGLKNIAIPFKFVDHTGTAFTPKRAMLMVGASKP
;
A
#
# COMPACT_ATOMS: atom_id res chain seq x y z
N ALA A 1 -2.82 11.46 1.34
CA ALA A 1 -3.95 12.34 1.72
C ALA A 1 -5.26 11.59 1.60
N PHE A 2 -5.99 11.42 2.66
CA PHE A 2 -7.34 10.86 2.64
C PHE A 2 -8.26 11.78 1.82
N ASN A 3 -9.00 11.25 0.82
CA ASN A 3 -9.86 12.04 -0.09
C ASN A 3 -9.15 13.19 -0.83
N GLY A 4 -7.91 13.01 -1.25
CA GLY A 4 -7.21 14.00 -2.06
C GLY A 4 -7.92 14.22 -3.41
N GLN A 5 -8.20 15.48 -3.75
CA GLN A 5 -8.98 15.83 -4.95
C GLN A 5 -8.27 15.49 -6.28
N PHE A 6 -6.98 15.22 -6.28
CA PHE A 6 -6.20 15.03 -7.49
C PHE A 6 -5.91 13.56 -7.84
N SER A 7 -5.46 12.74 -6.90
CA SER A 7 -5.07 11.33 -7.12
C SER A 7 -6.01 10.33 -6.46
N HIS A 8 -6.86 10.76 -5.52
CA HIS A 8 -7.75 9.93 -4.72
C HIS A 8 -9.23 10.22 -5.03
N ASN A 9 -9.56 10.55 -6.27
CA ASN A 9 -10.92 10.95 -6.69
C ASN A 9 -11.71 9.85 -7.40
N ASN A 10 -11.17 8.65 -7.52
CA ASN A 10 -11.86 7.49 -8.13
C ASN A 10 -12.18 6.41 -7.10
N ASP A 11 -13.06 5.49 -7.45
CA ASP A 11 -13.53 4.42 -6.58
C ASP A 11 -12.39 3.52 -6.05
N TYR A 12 -11.29 3.39 -6.79
CA TYR A 12 -10.16 2.55 -6.42
C TYR A 12 -9.22 3.21 -5.42
N ASN A 13 -9.10 4.54 -5.42
CA ASN A 13 -8.13 5.30 -4.61
C ASN A 13 -8.77 6.20 -3.54
N ARG A 14 -10.10 6.27 -3.49
CA ARG A 14 -10.83 7.24 -2.66
C ARG A 14 -10.41 7.27 -1.20
N PHE A 15 -10.08 6.13 -0.62
CA PHE A 15 -9.68 6.00 0.78
C PHE A 15 -8.19 5.65 0.95
N ALA A 16 -7.41 5.75 -0.12
CA ALA A 16 -5.98 5.49 -0.04
C ALA A 16 -5.25 6.53 0.81
N VAL A 17 -4.15 6.12 1.39
CA VAL A 17 -3.28 6.94 2.24
C VAL A 17 -1.89 6.94 1.65
N ASP A 18 -1.33 8.14 1.42
CA ASP A 18 0.06 8.31 1.04
C ASP A 18 0.90 8.55 2.30
N ILE A 19 1.83 7.65 2.57
CA ILE A 19 2.74 7.70 3.72
C ILE A 19 4.14 8.02 3.20
N ALA A 20 4.57 9.27 3.40
CA ALA A 20 5.91 9.69 3.02
C ALA A 20 6.96 8.92 3.83
N MET A 21 7.97 8.37 3.15
CA MET A 21 9.05 7.62 3.77
C MET A 21 10.28 7.61 2.87
N ASN A 22 11.46 7.36 3.45
CA ASN A 22 12.68 7.25 2.69
C ASN A 22 12.65 6.02 1.78
N VAL A 23 13.23 6.14 0.58
CA VAL A 23 13.45 4.99 -0.32
C VAL A 23 14.23 3.90 0.43
N GLY A 24 13.82 2.66 0.25
CA GLY A 24 14.47 1.51 0.89
C GLY A 24 13.97 1.17 2.29
N THR A 25 12.98 1.90 2.82
CA THR A 25 12.32 1.55 4.08
C THR A 25 11.53 0.24 3.94
N TYR A 26 11.65 -0.67 4.89
CA TYR A 26 10.88 -1.91 4.86
C TYR A 26 9.38 -1.65 4.99
N LEU A 27 8.62 -2.27 4.11
CA LEU A 27 7.16 -2.35 4.16
C LEU A 27 6.77 -3.69 4.76
N THR A 28 5.83 -3.68 5.69
CA THR A 28 5.39 -4.87 6.40
C THR A 28 3.89 -5.10 6.22
N ALA A 29 3.46 -6.36 6.30
CA ALA A 29 2.06 -6.72 6.23
C ALA A 29 1.29 -6.12 7.40
N VAL A 30 0.28 -5.31 7.12
CA VAL A 30 -0.59 -4.69 8.15
C VAL A 30 -1.58 -5.67 8.75
N ARG A 31 -1.86 -6.76 8.04
CA ARG A 31 -2.79 -7.83 8.43
C ARG A 31 -2.35 -9.15 7.82
N ALA A 32 -2.60 -10.26 8.51
CA ALA A 32 -2.34 -11.60 7.99
C ALA A 32 -3.17 -11.90 6.74
N GLY A 33 -2.62 -12.71 5.84
CA GLY A 33 -3.30 -13.10 4.62
C GLY A 33 -2.40 -13.85 3.65
N THR A 34 -2.86 -13.96 2.40
CA THR A 34 -2.13 -14.59 1.31
C THR A 34 -1.73 -13.55 0.27
N VAL A 35 -0.49 -13.54 -0.13
CA VAL A 35 0.00 -12.70 -1.24
C VAL A 35 -0.64 -13.18 -2.53
N VAL A 36 -1.39 -12.32 -3.21
CA VAL A 36 -2.12 -12.67 -4.45
C VAL A 36 -1.63 -11.92 -5.68
N TRP A 37 -0.78 -10.93 -5.49
CA TRP A 37 -0.20 -10.16 -6.58
C TRP A 37 1.15 -9.58 -6.18
N VAL A 38 2.17 -9.76 -7.03
CA VAL A 38 3.48 -9.14 -6.89
C VAL A 38 3.91 -8.59 -8.24
N LYS A 39 4.18 -7.29 -8.29
CA LYS A 39 4.82 -6.60 -9.41
C LYS A 39 5.91 -5.70 -8.85
N ASP A 40 7.17 -5.94 -9.19
CA ASP A 40 8.32 -5.16 -8.73
C ASP A 40 9.41 -4.96 -9.78
N ASP A 41 9.03 -5.11 -11.06
CA ASP A 41 9.93 -5.05 -12.20
C ASP A 41 10.04 -3.66 -12.86
N TYR A 42 9.37 -2.64 -12.29
CA TYR A 42 9.31 -1.30 -12.88
C TYR A 42 10.21 -0.31 -12.12
N HIS A 43 11.10 0.37 -12.84
CA HIS A 43 12.11 1.27 -12.23
C HIS A 43 11.84 2.76 -12.44
N MET A 44 10.86 3.12 -13.28
CA MET A 44 10.60 4.52 -13.63
C MET A 44 9.48 5.14 -12.82
N SER A 45 9.54 6.44 -12.66
CA SER A 45 8.48 7.27 -12.08
C SER A 45 8.28 8.56 -12.87
N GLY A 46 7.12 9.19 -12.74
CA GLY A 46 6.82 10.45 -13.38
C GLY A 46 5.39 10.93 -13.10
N ARG A 47 5.07 12.12 -13.60
CA ARG A 47 3.78 12.79 -13.38
C ARG A 47 2.85 12.78 -14.59
N THR A 48 3.16 12.01 -15.63
CA THR A 48 2.33 11.90 -16.82
C THR A 48 1.37 10.71 -16.71
N ASN A 49 0.29 10.73 -17.48
CA ASN A 49 -0.68 9.63 -17.54
C ASN A 49 -0.05 8.29 -17.92
N TYR A 50 1.11 8.29 -18.58
CA TYR A 50 1.90 7.09 -18.90
C TYR A 50 2.25 6.26 -17.66
N PHE A 51 2.42 6.88 -16.49
CA PHE A 51 2.83 6.20 -15.27
C PHE A 51 1.67 5.72 -14.38
N LEU A 52 0.41 6.00 -14.72
CA LEU A 52 -0.76 5.69 -13.89
C LEU A 52 -0.93 4.19 -13.60
N ASP A 53 -0.59 3.34 -14.56
CA ASP A 53 -0.69 1.87 -14.48
C ASP A 53 0.66 1.17 -14.25
N LYS A 54 1.71 1.93 -14.00
CA LYS A 54 3.10 1.45 -13.98
C LYS A 54 3.73 1.40 -12.59
N ALA A 55 2.94 1.45 -11.54
CA ALA A 55 3.45 1.29 -10.19
C ALA A 55 3.79 -0.17 -9.89
N ASN A 56 4.91 -0.40 -9.21
CA ASN A 56 5.16 -1.66 -8.54
C ASN A 56 4.22 -1.80 -7.36
N VAL A 57 3.65 -3.00 -7.17
CA VAL A 57 2.61 -3.22 -6.17
C VAL A 57 2.62 -4.65 -5.64
N ILE A 58 2.38 -4.79 -4.33
CA ILE A 58 2.03 -6.06 -3.69
C ILE A 58 0.59 -5.97 -3.18
N LYS A 59 -0.18 -7.06 -3.36
CA LYS A 59 -1.53 -7.20 -2.78
C LYS A 59 -1.62 -8.44 -1.92
N VAL A 60 -2.19 -8.27 -0.73
CA VAL A 60 -2.42 -9.36 0.23
C VAL A 60 -3.91 -9.52 0.43
N LEU A 61 -4.44 -10.72 0.15
CA LEU A 61 -5.83 -11.10 0.39
C LEU A 61 -6.00 -11.53 1.84
N HIS A 62 -7.00 -11.00 2.50
CA HIS A 62 -7.36 -11.30 3.88
C HIS A 62 -8.53 -12.28 3.98
N ASP A 63 -8.74 -12.87 5.14
CA ASP A 63 -9.79 -13.85 5.44
C ASP A 63 -11.22 -13.34 5.24
N ASP A 64 -11.44 -12.02 5.32
CA ASP A 64 -12.72 -11.36 5.09
C ASP A 64 -12.98 -10.98 3.61
N GLY A 65 -12.09 -11.40 2.69
CA GLY A 65 -12.17 -11.10 1.26
C GLY A 65 -11.72 -9.69 0.87
N THR A 66 -11.18 -8.90 1.80
CA THR A 66 -10.55 -7.63 1.47
C THR A 66 -9.08 -7.82 1.06
N PHE A 67 -8.52 -6.81 0.39
CA PHE A 67 -7.11 -6.79 -0.01
C PHE A 67 -6.43 -5.57 0.59
N SER A 68 -5.24 -5.72 1.16
CA SER A 68 -4.33 -4.60 1.34
C SER A 68 -3.43 -4.45 0.12
N SER A 69 -3.28 -3.22 -0.38
CA SER A 69 -2.46 -2.88 -1.54
C SER A 69 -1.35 -1.93 -1.14
N TYR A 70 -0.12 -2.31 -1.48
CA TYR A 70 1.13 -1.58 -1.20
C TYR A 70 1.73 -1.17 -2.53
N ALA A 71 1.58 0.09 -2.93
CA ALA A 71 2.08 0.58 -4.21
C ALA A 71 3.29 1.51 -4.07
N HIS A 72 3.97 1.75 -5.20
CA HIS A 72 5.23 2.48 -5.33
C HIS A 72 6.42 1.80 -4.64
N ILE A 73 6.42 0.47 -4.57
CA ILE A 73 7.55 -0.29 -4.02
C ILE A 73 8.78 -0.19 -4.94
N LEU A 74 9.95 -0.35 -4.34
CA LEU A 74 11.23 -0.32 -5.03
C LEU A 74 11.40 -1.58 -5.89
N MET A 75 11.92 -1.40 -7.10
CA MET A 75 12.20 -2.49 -8.04
C MET A 75 13.11 -3.56 -7.42
N ASP A 76 12.86 -4.82 -7.73
CA ASP A 76 13.63 -5.99 -7.30
C ASP A 76 13.78 -6.14 -5.77
N THR A 77 12.79 -5.63 -4.99
CA THR A 77 12.85 -5.71 -3.52
C THR A 77 11.74 -6.53 -2.88
N ALA A 78 10.84 -7.12 -3.67
CA ALA A 78 9.83 -8.04 -3.15
C ALA A 78 10.51 -9.26 -2.49
N ILE A 79 10.20 -9.48 -1.21
CA ILE A 79 10.72 -10.61 -0.43
C ILE A 79 9.75 -11.79 -0.49
N VAL A 80 8.51 -11.50 -0.88
CA VAL A 80 7.40 -12.44 -0.98
C VAL A 80 7.05 -12.68 -2.45
N LYS A 81 6.39 -13.80 -2.71
CA LYS A 81 5.83 -14.18 -4.01
C LYS A 81 4.34 -14.51 -3.89
N GLU A 82 3.64 -14.56 -5.00
CA GLU A 82 2.24 -14.98 -5.05
C GLU A 82 2.08 -16.40 -4.49
N GLY A 83 1.09 -16.56 -3.62
CA GLY A 83 0.82 -17.79 -2.87
C GLY A 83 1.43 -17.82 -1.47
N ASP A 84 2.36 -16.95 -1.13
CA ASP A 84 2.94 -16.92 0.22
C ASP A 84 1.91 -16.47 1.26
N SER A 85 1.91 -17.16 2.41
CA SER A 85 1.17 -16.73 3.59
C SER A 85 2.02 -15.76 4.40
N VAL A 86 1.43 -14.64 4.83
CA VAL A 86 2.09 -13.62 5.65
C VAL A 86 1.33 -13.34 6.93
N ALA A 87 2.06 -13.13 8.02
CA ALA A 87 1.54 -12.66 9.30
C ALA A 87 1.70 -11.14 9.41
N VAL A 88 0.99 -10.52 10.36
CA VAL A 88 1.19 -9.09 10.69
C VAL A 88 2.66 -8.82 11.00
N GLY A 89 3.22 -7.79 10.38
CA GLY A 89 4.62 -7.38 10.57
C GLY A 89 5.65 -8.14 9.73
N ASP A 90 5.24 -9.14 8.93
CA ASP A 90 6.16 -9.78 7.98
C ASP A 90 6.60 -8.79 6.91
N LYS A 91 7.89 -8.80 6.57
CA LYS A 91 8.44 -7.94 5.54
C LYS A 91 7.93 -8.37 4.16
N LEU A 92 7.49 -7.40 3.37
CA LEU A 92 6.99 -7.61 2.01
C LEU A 92 7.98 -7.15 0.94
N ALA A 93 8.45 -5.92 1.06
CA ALA A 93 9.33 -5.25 0.12
C ALA A 93 9.98 -4.02 0.76
N ARG A 94 10.60 -3.17 -0.07
CA ARG A 94 11.09 -1.84 0.32
C ARG A 94 10.31 -0.76 -0.41
N SER A 95 10.13 0.38 0.25
CA SER A 95 9.51 1.58 -0.32
C SER A 95 10.36 2.17 -1.44
N GLY A 96 9.70 2.70 -2.45
CA GLY A 96 10.31 3.35 -3.61
C GLY A 96 9.53 4.59 -4.04
N SER A 97 9.52 4.82 -5.35
CA SER A 97 8.79 5.91 -6.00
C SER A 97 8.36 5.52 -7.42
N SER A 98 8.16 4.22 -7.70
CA SER A 98 7.80 3.72 -9.03
C SER A 98 6.41 4.19 -9.47
N GLY A 99 6.22 4.38 -10.78
CA GLY A 99 4.94 4.76 -11.35
C GLY A 99 4.60 6.25 -11.21
N PHE A 100 3.31 6.60 -11.15
CA PHE A 100 2.86 7.99 -11.01
C PHE A 100 3.12 8.49 -9.58
N SER A 101 4.21 9.23 -9.39
CA SER A 101 4.67 9.69 -8.08
C SER A 101 5.34 11.06 -8.15
N THR A 102 5.17 11.86 -7.10
CA THR A 102 5.82 13.15 -6.89
C THR A 102 7.02 13.08 -5.95
N GLY A 103 7.29 11.91 -5.39
CA GLY A 103 8.39 11.65 -4.46
C GLY A 103 8.19 10.36 -3.69
N PRO A 104 9.19 9.90 -2.93
CA PRO A 104 9.14 8.63 -2.21
C PRO A 104 8.00 8.58 -1.21
N HIS A 105 7.11 7.62 -1.36
CA HIS A 105 6.01 7.34 -0.43
C HIS A 105 5.46 5.92 -0.65
N LEU A 106 4.78 5.40 0.35
CA LEU A 106 3.90 4.26 0.21
C LEU A 106 2.49 4.77 -0.09
N HIS A 107 1.93 4.35 -1.23
CA HIS A 107 0.49 4.48 -1.48
C HIS A 107 -0.20 3.22 -0.97
N PHE A 108 -0.96 3.35 0.10
CA PHE A 108 -1.62 2.25 0.77
C PHE A 108 -3.14 2.36 0.68
N SER A 109 -3.81 1.27 0.33
CA SER A 109 -5.27 1.19 0.31
C SER A 109 -5.77 -0.18 0.75
N VAL A 110 -7.01 -0.21 1.25
CA VAL A 110 -7.77 -1.44 1.46
C VAL A 110 -8.87 -1.50 0.42
N ILE A 111 -8.95 -2.61 -0.28
CA ILE A 111 -9.80 -2.80 -1.45
C ILE A 111 -10.74 -3.97 -1.19
N LYS A 112 -11.98 -3.86 -1.69
CA LYS A 112 -12.97 -4.93 -1.71
C LYS A 112 -13.43 -5.15 -3.15
N ASN A 113 -13.61 -6.40 -3.54
CA ASN A 113 -14.30 -6.74 -4.78
C ASN A 113 -15.81 -6.65 -4.56
N SER A 114 -16.48 -5.80 -5.34
CA SER A 114 -17.93 -5.60 -5.27
C SER A 114 -18.72 -6.54 -6.18
N GLY A 115 -18.04 -7.50 -6.83
CA GLY A 115 -18.60 -8.38 -7.85
C GLY A 115 -18.52 -7.80 -9.28
N LEU A 116 -18.53 -6.49 -9.44
CA LEU A 116 -18.39 -5.79 -10.72
C LEU A 116 -17.05 -5.09 -10.88
N LYS A 117 -16.49 -4.59 -9.81
CA LYS A 117 -15.21 -3.86 -9.78
C LYS A 117 -14.57 -3.91 -8.40
N ASN A 118 -13.28 -3.58 -8.35
CA ASN A 118 -12.56 -3.36 -7.12
C ASN A 118 -12.79 -1.92 -6.64
N ILE A 119 -13.17 -1.74 -5.39
CA ILE A 119 -13.41 -0.45 -4.77
C ILE A 119 -12.58 -0.30 -3.51
N ALA A 120 -12.02 0.89 -3.27
CA ALA A 120 -11.40 1.21 -1.99
C ALA A 120 -12.48 1.36 -0.92
N ILE A 121 -12.20 0.84 0.26
CA ILE A 121 -13.06 0.95 1.43
C ILE A 121 -12.36 1.76 2.53
N PRO A 122 -13.12 2.48 3.39
CA PRO A 122 -12.54 3.15 4.54
C PRO A 122 -11.96 2.14 5.53
N PHE A 123 -10.82 2.48 6.11
CA PHE A 123 -10.14 1.67 7.12
C PHE A 123 -9.52 2.56 8.19
N LYS A 124 -9.08 1.95 9.28
CA LYS A 124 -8.32 2.61 10.35
C LYS A 124 -7.05 1.82 10.62
N PHE A 125 -5.99 2.53 11.00
CA PHE A 125 -4.83 1.90 11.60
C PHE A 125 -5.07 1.68 13.10
N VAL A 126 -4.33 0.74 13.66
CA VAL A 126 -4.33 0.47 15.10
C VAL A 126 -2.90 0.74 15.60
N ASP A 127 -2.77 1.55 16.64
CA ASP A 127 -1.49 1.83 17.26
C ASP A 127 -1.03 0.70 18.21
N HIS A 128 0.14 0.86 18.81
CA HIS A 128 0.72 -0.11 19.75
C HIS A 128 -0.12 -0.34 21.03
N THR A 129 -1.05 0.56 21.35
CA THR A 129 -1.98 0.42 22.47
C THR A 129 -3.28 -0.29 22.10
N GLY A 130 -3.48 -0.62 20.82
CA GLY A 130 -4.74 -1.15 20.28
C GLY A 130 -5.77 -0.09 19.93
N THR A 131 -5.41 1.21 19.98
CA THR A 131 -6.33 2.30 19.67
C THR A 131 -6.42 2.54 18.16
N ALA A 132 -7.64 2.51 17.63
CA ALA A 132 -7.88 2.75 16.20
C ALA A 132 -7.85 4.24 15.87
N PHE A 133 -7.12 4.59 14.81
CA PHE A 133 -7.01 5.97 14.32
C PHE A 133 -7.06 6.07 12.80
N THR A 134 -7.47 7.25 12.31
CA THR A 134 -7.38 7.60 10.89
C THR A 134 -6.22 8.57 10.71
N PRO A 135 -5.27 8.29 9.78
CA PRO A 135 -4.14 9.19 9.55
C PRO A 135 -4.62 10.58 9.10
N LYS A 136 -3.99 11.61 9.64
CA LYS A 136 -4.21 13.01 9.26
C LYS A 136 -3.01 13.53 8.48
N ARG A 137 -3.21 14.58 7.67
CA ARG A 137 -2.13 15.27 6.98
C ARG A 137 -1.06 15.71 7.98
N ALA A 138 0.21 15.50 7.62
CA ALA A 138 1.39 15.79 8.45
C ALA A 138 1.46 15.02 9.79
N MET A 139 0.70 13.95 9.97
CA MET A 139 0.82 13.07 11.13
C MET A 139 2.10 12.24 11.00
N LEU A 140 2.94 12.24 12.03
CA LEU A 140 4.07 11.31 12.14
C LEU A 140 3.53 9.93 12.50
N MET A 141 3.86 8.94 11.66
CA MET A 141 3.52 7.54 11.91
C MET A 141 4.80 6.77 12.19
N VAL A 142 4.82 6.03 13.29
CA VAL A 142 5.94 5.14 13.65
C VAL A 142 5.47 3.71 13.47
N GLY A 143 6.20 2.94 12.65
CA GLY A 143 5.92 1.53 12.44
C GLY A 143 6.17 0.75 13.73
N ALA A 144 5.28 -0.20 14.08
CA ALA A 144 5.57 -1.15 15.13
C ALA A 144 6.70 -2.07 14.68
N SER A 145 7.80 -2.11 15.45
CA SER A 145 8.79 -3.17 15.29
C SER A 145 8.18 -4.48 15.78
N LYS A 146 8.35 -5.57 15.03
CA LYS A 146 8.13 -6.92 15.58
C LYS A 146 9.03 -7.05 16.82
N PRO A 147 8.52 -7.49 17.95
CA PRO A 147 9.34 -7.79 19.12
C PRO A 147 10.38 -8.85 18.79
#